data_f095a8d79e7b20dff36698d7acdb6e2a
#
_entry.id   f095a8d79e7b20dff36698d7acdb6e2a
#
_cell.length_a   1.000
_cell.length_b   1.000
_cell.length_c   1.000
_cell.angle_alpha   90.00
_cell.angle_beta   90.00
_cell.angle_gamma   90.00
#
_symmetry.space_group_name_H-M   'P 1'
#
loop_
_entity.id
_entity.type
_entity.pdbx_description
1 polymer ?
#
loop_
_entity_poly.entity_id
_entity_poly.type
_entity_poly.pdbx_seq_one_letter_code
_entity_poly.pdbx_strand_id
1 'polypeptide(L)'
;RTSYENQTKKAITNKFVAQAMTEFLKHQIEVYFIEHPDEAEKACKQVLINKQSREHAEKARITIKKTMTQQMDLANRVQKFVDCRTKDPTRRELYIVEGDSAMGAVKQSRDSEFQAIMPIRGKILNCLKADYARIFKSEIITDLIRVMGCGVELGGSHNKDLASFNLDNLRFNKVVICTDADVDGYQIRTLVLTMLYRLTPT
;
A
#
# COMPACT_ATOMS: atom_id res chain seq x y z
N ARG A 1 31.26 0.26 -33.49
CA ARG A 1 29.88 -0.25 -33.74
C ARG A 1 29.03 -0.04 -32.50
N THR A 2 27.90 0.64 -32.66
CA THR A 2 26.92 0.84 -31.60
C THR A 2 26.04 -0.38 -31.49
N SER A 3 25.86 -0.93 -30.28
CA SER A 3 24.92 -2.01 -30.00
C SER A 3 23.73 -1.49 -29.21
N TYR A 4 22.53 -2.03 -29.48
CA TYR A 4 21.27 -1.61 -28.87
C TYR A 4 20.60 -2.80 -28.19
N GLU A 5 19.84 -2.53 -27.12
CA GLU A 5 19.15 -3.54 -26.34
C GLU A 5 18.01 -4.22 -27.13
N ASN A 6 17.37 -3.46 -28.04
CA ASN A 6 16.25 -3.98 -28.82
C ASN A 6 16.16 -3.33 -30.21
N GLN A 7 15.29 -3.89 -31.07
CA GLN A 7 15.07 -3.43 -32.44
C GLN A 7 14.59 -1.96 -32.50
N THR A 8 13.97 -1.45 -31.46
CA THR A 8 13.48 -0.04 -31.37
C THR A 8 14.59 0.95 -31.07
N LYS A 9 15.83 0.51 -30.81
CA LYS A 9 17.02 1.33 -30.56
C LYS A 9 16.86 2.34 -29.42
N LYS A 10 16.03 2.02 -28.41
CA LYS A 10 15.75 2.91 -27.28
C LYS A 10 16.90 3.01 -26.27
N ALA A 11 17.74 1.98 -26.17
CA ALA A 11 18.86 1.97 -25.24
C ALA A 11 20.13 1.42 -25.92
N ILE A 12 21.27 2.06 -25.65
CA ILE A 12 22.60 1.64 -26.12
C ILE A 12 23.20 0.72 -25.06
N THR A 13 23.70 -0.43 -25.45
CA THR A 13 24.27 -1.44 -24.53
C THR A 13 25.80 -1.32 -24.34
N ASN A 14 26.45 -0.44 -25.08
CA ASN A 14 27.89 -0.22 -24.96
C ASN A 14 28.25 0.52 -23.66
N LYS A 15 28.83 -0.17 -22.71
CA LYS A 15 29.22 0.40 -21.39
C LYS A 15 30.13 1.63 -21.49
N PHE A 16 31.08 1.64 -22.43
CA PHE A 16 31.98 2.76 -22.62
C PHE A 16 31.26 4.04 -23.03
N VAL A 17 30.14 3.93 -23.78
CA VAL A 17 29.34 5.11 -24.18
C VAL A 17 28.71 5.78 -22.96
N ALA A 18 28.20 4.99 -22.01
CA ALA A 18 27.63 5.52 -20.79
C ALA A 18 28.68 6.28 -19.97
N GLN A 19 29.89 5.73 -19.86
CA GLN A 19 31.00 6.39 -19.14
C GLN A 19 31.41 7.69 -19.81
N ALA A 20 31.70 7.64 -21.12
CA ALA A 20 32.12 8.82 -21.88
C ALA A 20 31.06 9.93 -21.86
N MET A 21 29.79 9.57 -22.00
CA MET A 21 28.70 10.54 -21.92
C MET A 21 28.53 11.11 -20.51
N THR A 22 28.74 10.31 -19.49
CA THR A 22 28.67 10.78 -18.10
C THR A 22 29.77 11.80 -17.79
N GLU A 23 31.00 11.54 -18.19
CA GLU A 23 32.14 12.43 -18.03
C GLU A 23 31.94 13.74 -18.82
N PHE A 24 31.54 13.59 -20.09
CA PHE A 24 31.27 14.74 -20.95
C PHE A 24 30.14 15.62 -20.39
N LEU A 25 29.00 15.02 -20.05
CA LEU A 25 27.85 15.79 -19.51
C LEU A 25 28.17 16.43 -18.17
N LYS A 26 28.92 15.74 -17.30
CA LYS A 26 29.35 16.32 -16.03
C LYS A 26 30.17 17.60 -16.25
N HIS A 27 31.16 17.54 -17.12
CA HIS A 27 31.96 18.72 -17.44
C HIS A 27 31.14 19.84 -18.09
N GLN A 28 30.30 19.51 -19.05
CA GLN A 28 29.45 20.51 -19.74
C GLN A 28 28.43 21.18 -18.78
N ILE A 29 27.87 20.41 -17.86
CA ILE A 29 26.94 20.95 -16.85
C ILE A 29 27.68 21.84 -15.85
N GLU A 30 28.90 21.49 -15.45
CA GLU A 30 29.72 22.32 -14.58
C GLU A 30 30.02 23.67 -15.24
N VAL A 31 30.45 23.68 -16.50
CA VAL A 31 30.71 24.89 -17.26
C VAL A 31 29.43 25.72 -17.41
N TYR A 32 28.33 25.09 -17.82
CA TYR A 32 27.04 25.75 -17.98
C TYR A 32 26.56 26.44 -16.69
N PHE A 33 26.70 25.79 -15.55
CA PHE A 33 26.29 26.33 -14.27
C PHE A 33 27.18 27.48 -13.79
N ILE A 34 28.45 27.55 -14.21
CA ILE A 34 29.34 28.69 -13.97
C ILE A 34 28.91 29.89 -14.82
N GLU A 35 28.52 29.65 -16.07
CA GLU A 35 28.06 30.70 -16.99
C GLU A 35 26.65 31.22 -16.67
N HIS A 36 25.78 30.33 -16.09
CA HIS A 36 24.38 30.65 -15.80
C HIS A 36 24.02 30.38 -14.32
N PRO A 37 24.54 31.20 -13.38
CA PRO A 37 24.35 30.94 -11.93
C PRO A 37 22.89 30.95 -11.47
N ASP A 38 22.05 31.79 -12.07
CA ASP A 38 20.62 31.88 -11.71
C ASP A 38 19.87 30.56 -12.06
N GLU A 39 20.21 29.96 -13.18
CA GLU A 39 19.61 28.69 -13.60
C GLU A 39 20.15 27.54 -12.77
N ALA A 40 21.44 27.55 -12.44
CA ALA A 40 22.07 26.62 -11.53
C ALA A 40 21.39 26.62 -10.16
N GLU A 41 21.11 27.80 -9.61
CA GLU A 41 20.44 27.93 -8.32
C GLU A 41 19.02 27.35 -8.35
N LYS A 42 18.27 27.65 -9.40
CA LYS A 42 16.91 27.10 -9.59
C LYS A 42 16.93 25.55 -9.71
N ALA A 43 17.86 25.02 -10.51
CA ALA A 43 18.02 23.59 -10.70
C ALA A 43 18.41 22.89 -9.39
N CYS A 44 19.38 23.43 -8.66
CA CYS A 44 19.81 22.90 -7.37
C CYS A 44 18.68 22.96 -6.32
N LYS A 45 17.95 24.05 -6.24
CA LYS A 45 16.77 24.15 -5.35
C LYS A 45 15.73 23.05 -5.66
N GLN A 46 15.43 22.85 -6.94
CA GLN A 46 14.47 21.82 -7.36
C GLN A 46 14.95 20.41 -7.02
N VAL A 47 16.24 20.12 -7.22
CA VAL A 47 16.83 18.83 -6.86
C VAL A 47 16.77 18.59 -5.34
N LEU A 48 17.08 19.62 -4.54
CA LEU A 48 17.01 19.52 -3.07
C LEU A 48 15.57 19.29 -2.58
N ILE A 49 14.58 19.98 -3.14
CA ILE A 49 13.17 19.77 -2.82
C ILE A 49 12.76 18.33 -3.15
N ASN A 50 13.11 17.85 -4.33
CA ASN A 50 12.81 16.47 -4.74
C ASN A 50 13.50 15.43 -3.84
N LYS A 51 14.77 15.66 -3.46
CA LYS A 51 15.50 14.81 -2.53
C LYS A 51 14.80 14.75 -1.17
N GLN A 52 14.49 15.90 -0.58
CA GLN A 52 13.80 15.98 0.71
C GLN A 52 12.43 15.28 0.65
N SER A 53 11.66 15.50 -0.41
CA SER A 53 10.36 14.83 -0.61
C SER A 53 10.51 13.30 -0.63
N ARG A 54 11.51 12.78 -1.35
CA ARG A 54 11.78 11.34 -1.41
C ARG A 54 12.24 10.78 -0.05
N GLU A 55 13.13 11.48 0.65
CA GLU A 55 13.60 11.07 1.98
C GLU A 55 12.46 11.08 3.01
N HIS A 56 11.57 12.06 2.98
CA HIS A 56 10.40 12.10 3.86
C HIS A 56 9.43 10.94 3.56
N ALA A 57 9.16 10.67 2.28
CA ALA A 57 8.33 9.56 1.87
C ALA A 57 8.92 8.21 2.32
N GLU A 58 10.23 8.02 2.17
CA GLU A 58 10.91 6.78 2.57
C GLU A 58 10.93 6.60 4.10
N LYS A 59 11.23 7.67 4.87
CA LYS A 59 11.14 7.63 6.34
C LYS A 59 9.72 7.29 6.81
N ALA A 60 8.71 7.89 6.20
CA ALA A 60 7.31 7.57 6.51
C ALA A 60 7.00 6.09 6.23
N ARG A 61 7.45 5.53 5.11
CA ARG A 61 7.27 4.11 4.74
C ARG A 61 7.94 3.18 5.76
N ILE A 62 9.19 3.47 6.15
CA ILE A 62 9.93 2.66 7.13
C ILE A 62 9.22 2.70 8.50
N THR A 63 8.76 3.88 8.92
CA THR A 63 8.04 4.03 10.19
C THR A 63 6.73 3.22 10.17
N ILE A 64 5.96 3.34 9.10
CA ILE A 64 4.71 2.58 8.90
C ILE A 64 4.99 1.07 8.95
N LYS A 65 6.03 0.60 8.24
CA LYS A 65 6.41 -0.81 8.25
C LYS A 65 6.75 -1.30 9.66
N LYS A 66 7.59 -0.56 10.40
CA LYS A 66 7.94 -0.92 11.79
C LYS A 66 6.71 -0.99 12.69
N THR A 67 5.83 0.01 12.60
CA THR A 67 4.59 0.05 13.38
C THR A 67 3.68 -1.12 13.05
N MET A 68 3.53 -1.45 11.78
CA MET A 68 2.72 -2.58 11.31
C MET A 68 3.29 -3.93 11.75
N THR A 69 4.60 -4.14 11.65
CA THR A 69 5.25 -5.39 12.08
C THR A 69 5.09 -5.61 13.59
N GLN A 70 5.27 -4.55 14.40
CA GLN A 70 5.06 -4.63 15.85
C GLN A 70 3.58 -4.82 16.25
N GLN A 71 2.65 -4.38 15.40
CA GLN A 71 1.21 -4.47 15.67
C GLN A 71 0.58 -5.79 15.16
N MET A 72 1.26 -6.55 14.32
CA MET A 72 0.80 -7.89 13.90
C MET A 72 0.65 -8.85 15.09
N ASP A 73 1.51 -8.72 16.11
CA ASP A 73 1.40 -9.50 17.36
C ASP A 73 0.19 -9.09 18.22
N LEU A 74 -0.48 -7.99 17.90
CA LEU A 74 -1.64 -7.47 18.62
C LEU A 74 -2.98 -7.76 17.94
N ALA A 75 -3.04 -8.70 17.00
CA ALA A 75 -4.26 -9.09 16.29
C ALA A 75 -5.44 -9.48 17.22
N ASN A 76 -5.17 -9.72 18.50
CA ASN A 76 -6.18 -10.03 19.52
C ASN A 76 -6.91 -8.78 20.09
N ARG A 77 -6.62 -7.56 19.63
CA ARG A 77 -7.17 -6.32 20.20
C ARG A 77 -7.97 -5.46 19.21
N VAL A 78 -8.35 -5.99 18.05
CA VAL A 78 -9.25 -5.25 17.15
C VAL A 78 -10.63 -5.16 17.81
N GLN A 79 -11.05 -3.92 18.11
CA GLN A 79 -12.36 -3.68 18.72
C GLN A 79 -13.46 -4.18 17.78
N LYS A 80 -14.42 -4.92 18.35
CA LYS A 80 -15.60 -5.45 17.64
C LYS A 80 -15.33 -6.54 16.59
N PHE A 81 -14.11 -6.97 16.36
CA PHE A 81 -13.86 -8.17 15.57
C PHE A 81 -14.31 -9.41 16.35
N VAL A 82 -15.11 -10.23 15.71
CA VAL A 82 -15.58 -11.51 16.27
C VAL A 82 -14.98 -12.64 15.46
N ASP A 83 -13.96 -13.30 16.01
CA ASP A 83 -13.24 -14.39 15.34
C ASP A 83 -14.09 -15.66 15.27
N CYS A 84 -13.68 -16.60 14.43
CA CYS A 84 -14.18 -17.97 14.35
C CYS A 84 -13.27 -18.93 15.14
N ARG A 85 -13.75 -20.14 15.38
CA ARG A 85 -13.06 -21.12 16.20
C ARG A 85 -11.90 -21.79 15.46
N THR A 86 -12.12 -22.17 14.20
CA THR A 86 -11.08 -22.81 13.41
C THR A 86 -9.89 -21.89 13.18
N LYS A 87 -8.69 -22.46 13.17
CA LYS A 87 -7.45 -21.76 12.82
C LYS A 87 -6.97 -22.09 11.42
N ASP A 88 -7.65 -23.00 10.73
CA ASP A 88 -7.33 -23.40 9.37
C ASP A 88 -7.71 -22.28 8.36
N PRO A 89 -6.74 -21.57 7.76
CA PRO A 89 -7.02 -20.46 6.84
C PRO A 89 -7.85 -20.88 5.64
N THR A 90 -7.74 -22.14 5.20
CA THR A 90 -8.43 -22.65 3.99
C THR A 90 -9.95 -22.75 4.17
N ARG A 91 -10.42 -22.80 5.42
CA ARG A 91 -11.84 -22.88 5.76
C ARG A 91 -12.42 -21.57 6.25
N ARG A 92 -11.59 -20.63 6.67
CA ARG A 92 -12.03 -19.37 7.31
C ARG A 92 -12.64 -18.42 6.30
N GLU A 93 -13.75 -17.80 6.69
CA GLU A 93 -14.41 -16.72 5.94
C GLU A 93 -14.49 -15.47 6.81
N LEU A 94 -14.24 -14.30 6.23
CA LEU A 94 -14.39 -13.00 6.89
C LEU A 94 -15.61 -12.27 6.32
N TYR A 95 -16.58 -11.99 7.16
CA TYR A 95 -17.75 -11.18 6.83
C TYR A 95 -17.53 -9.74 7.26
N ILE A 96 -17.42 -8.84 6.30
CA ILE A 96 -17.35 -7.40 6.53
C ILE A 96 -18.77 -6.86 6.44
N VAL A 97 -19.31 -6.35 7.55
CA VAL A 97 -20.70 -5.94 7.65
C VAL A 97 -20.83 -4.45 7.89
N GLU A 98 -21.90 -3.84 7.37
CA GLU A 98 -22.17 -2.43 7.55
C GLU A 98 -22.86 -2.17 8.90
N GLY A 99 -22.09 -1.57 9.82
CA GLY A 99 -22.58 -1.12 11.12
C GLY A 99 -22.78 -2.21 12.16
N ASP A 100 -23.15 -1.76 13.36
CA ASP A 100 -23.31 -2.65 14.52
C ASP A 100 -24.61 -3.44 14.47
N SER A 101 -25.66 -2.92 13.83
CA SER A 101 -26.96 -3.59 13.72
C SER A 101 -26.83 -4.85 12.86
N ALA A 102 -26.22 -4.73 11.67
CA ALA A 102 -25.95 -5.87 10.81
C ALA A 102 -25.00 -6.87 11.47
N MET A 103 -24.01 -6.40 12.21
CA MET A 103 -23.12 -7.26 13.01
C MET A 103 -23.90 -8.13 13.99
N GLY A 104 -24.91 -7.57 14.69
CA GLY A 104 -25.74 -8.31 15.63
C GLY A 104 -26.50 -9.46 14.96
N ALA A 105 -27.14 -9.19 13.84
CA ALA A 105 -27.90 -10.16 13.05
C ALA A 105 -26.97 -11.28 12.50
N VAL A 106 -25.85 -10.90 11.86
CA VAL A 106 -24.90 -11.87 11.30
C VAL A 106 -24.25 -12.71 12.40
N LYS A 107 -23.96 -12.13 13.59
CA LYS A 107 -23.41 -12.87 14.72
C LYS A 107 -24.34 -13.99 15.21
N GLN A 108 -25.63 -13.79 15.14
CA GLN A 108 -26.63 -14.80 15.53
C GLN A 108 -26.81 -15.90 14.47
N SER A 109 -26.69 -15.56 13.18
CA SER A 109 -26.95 -16.47 12.06
C SER A 109 -25.72 -17.17 11.49
N ARG A 110 -24.50 -16.69 11.81
CA ARG A 110 -23.24 -17.24 11.27
C ARG A 110 -22.93 -18.64 11.78
N ASP A 111 -22.15 -19.38 11.04
CA ASP A 111 -21.43 -20.53 11.58
C ASP A 111 -20.20 -20.05 12.34
N SER A 112 -20.23 -20.17 13.68
CA SER A 112 -19.11 -19.74 14.53
C SER A 112 -17.85 -20.58 14.38
N GLU A 113 -17.93 -21.73 13.72
CA GLU A 113 -16.78 -22.60 13.50
C GLU A 113 -15.78 -21.96 12.53
N PHE A 114 -16.24 -21.41 11.40
CA PHE A 114 -15.36 -20.91 10.35
C PHE A 114 -15.66 -19.47 9.86
N GLN A 115 -16.75 -18.85 10.30
CA GLN A 115 -17.15 -17.51 9.89
C GLN A 115 -16.79 -16.46 10.94
N ALA A 116 -15.88 -15.56 10.62
CA ALA A 116 -15.53 -14.39 11.41
C ALA A 116 -16.29 -13.14 10.91
N ILE A 117 -16.50 -12.15 11.78
CA ILE A 117 -17.23 -10.93 11.46
C ILE A 117 -16.42 -9.71 11.87
N MET A 118 -16.43 -8.69 11.00
CA MET A 118 -15.89 -7.37 11.27
C MET A 118 -16.86 -6.28 10.82
N PRO A 119 -17.37 -5.43 11.72
CA PRO A 119 -18.22 -4.33 11.33
C PRO A 119 -17.38 -3.15 10.81
N ILE A 120 -17.86 -2.51 9.75
CA ILE A 120 -17.35 -1.21 9.28
C ILE A 120 -18.37 -0.15 9.67
N ARG A 121 -17.91 0.93 10.29
CA ARG A 121 -18.76 2.07 10.65
C ARG A 121 -18.54 3.21 9.67
N GLY A 122 -19.58 3.50 8.89
CA GLY A 122 -19.56 4.58 7.92
C GLY A 122 -18.59 4.37 6.76
N LYS A 123 -18.38 5.43 5.97
CA LYS A 123 -17.57 5.41 4.77
C LYS A 123 -16.09 5.45 5.14
N ILE A 124 -15.35 4.44 4.71
CA ILE A 124 -13.89 4.41 4.89
C ILE A 124 -13.21 5.41 3.94
N LEU A 125 -11.97 5.73 4.24
CA LEU A 125 -11.16 6.65 3.42
C LEU A 125 -10.94 6.08 2.01
N ASN A 126 -11.04 6.95 0.99
CA ASN A 126 -10.69 6.56 -0.38
C ASN A 126 -9.17 6.37 -0.51
N CYS A 127 -8.74 5.12 -0.49
CA CYS A 127 -7.32 4.78 -0.51
C CYS A 127 -6.60 5.12 -1.83
N LEU A 128 -7.30 5.30 -2.95
CA LEU A 128 -6.65 5.74 -4.20
C LEU A 128 -6.28 7.22 -4.18
N LYS A 129 -7.04 8.05 -3.46
CA LYS A 129 -6.84 9.50 -3.41
C LYS A 129 -5.98 9.95 -2.21
N ALA A 130 -5.94 9.17 -1.15
CA ALA A 130 -5.23 9.51 0.07
C ALA A 130 -3.75 9.08 0.03
N ASP A 131 -2.89 9.82 0.72
CA ASP A 131 -1.53 9.42 0.98
C ASP A 131 -1.44 8.28 2.01
N TYR A 132 -0.34 7.55 2.03
CA TYR A 132 -0.15 6.42 2.95
C TYR A 132 -0.19 6.84 4.42
N ALA A 133 0.34 8.01 4.77
CA ALA A 133 0.35 8.48 6.15
C ALA A 133 -1.08 8.70 6.68
N ARG A 134 -1.98 9.20 5.82
CA ARG A 134 -3.40 9.36 6.14
C ARG A 134 -4.16 8.05 6.18
N ILE A 135 -3.87 7.13 5.25
CA ILE A 135 -4.47 5.79 5.20
C ILE A 135 -4.20 5.05 6.52
N PHE A 136 -2.95 5.05 6.99
CA PHE A 136 -2.58 4.32 8.22
C PHE A 136 -2.93 5.03 9.54
N LYS A 137 -3.45 6.25 9.47
CA LYS A 137 -4.13 6.88 10.61
C LYS A 137 -5.59 6.43 10.75
N SER A 138 -6.16 5.81 9.73
CA SER A 138 -7.53 5.29 9.79
C SER A 138 -7.57 3.97 10.55
N GLU A 139 -8.20 3.97 11.73
CA GLU A 139 -8.33 2.77 12.57
C GLU A 139 -9.02 1.63 11.84
N ILE A 140 -10.09 1.92 11.09
CA ILE A 140 -10.85 0.90 10.34
C ILE A 140 -9.96 0.18 9.32
N ILE A 141 -9.13 0.93 8.59
CA ILE A 141 -8.24 0.36 7.57
C ILE A 141 -7.14 -0.46 8.24
N THR A 142 -6.52 0.07 9.28
CA THR A 142 -5.47 -0.65 10.02
C THR A 142 -6.01 -1.92 10.68
N ASP A 143 -7.23 -1.88 11.20
CA ASP A 143 -7.87 -3.03 11.80
C ASP A 143 -8.24 -4.11 10.77
N LEU A 144 -8.75 -3.72 9.59
CA LEU A 144 -8.99 -4.66 8.48
C LEU A 144 -7.70 -5.37 8.05
N ILE A 145 -6.60 -4.63 7.89
CA ILE A 145 -5.31 -5.20 7.53
C ILE A 145 -4.81 -6.18 8.60
N ARG A 146 -4.94 -5.82 9.88
CA ARG A 146 -4.58 -6.70 11.01
C ARG A 146 -5.42 -7.97 11.04
N VAL A 147 -6.71 -7.85 10.80
CA VAL A 147 -7.63 -8.99 10.77
C VAL A 147 -7.28 -9.93 9.61
N MET A 148 -7.01 -9.41 8.43
CA MET A 148 -6.60 -10.22 7.27
C MET A 148 -5.25 -10.90 7.48
N GLY A 149 -4.29 -10.24 8.11
CA GLY A 149 -2.99 -10.81 8.47
C GLY A 149 -1.94 -10.86 7.35
N CYS A 150 -2.29 -10.57 6.12
CA CYS A 150 -1.38 -10.64 4.97
C CYS A 150 -0.42 -9.45 4.82
N GLY A 151 -0.54 -8.41 5.67
CA GLY A 151 0.25 -7.19 5.55
C GLY A 151 -0.22 -6.28 4.42
N VAL A 152 0.65 -5.38 3.98
CA VAL A 152 0.35 -4.39 2.92
C VAL A 152 1.52 -4.24 1.97
N GLU A 153 1.22 -3.99 0.70
CA GLU A 153 2.20 -3.57 -0.28
C GLU A 153 2.24 -2.04 -0.36
N LEU A 154 3.39 -1.48 -0.01
CA LEU A 154 3.65 -0.05 -0.14
C LEU A 154 4.31 0.18 -1.51
N GLY A 155 3.50 0.48 -2.52
CA GLY A 155 3.94 0.70 -3.89
C GLY A 155 5.12 1.65 -4.01
N GLY A 156 6.16 1.23 -4.72
CA GLY A 156 7.36 2.00 -5.04
C GLY A 156 8.38 1.09 -5.71
N SER A 157 8.81 1.47 -6.90
CA SER A 157 9.54 0.68 -7.89
C SER A 157 10.94 0.19 -7.47
N HIS A 158 11.44 0.44 -6.26
CA HIS A 158 12.87 0.26 -5.96
C HIS A 158 13.25 -0.62 -4.76
N ASN A 159 12.31 -1.22 -4.02
CA ASN A 159 12.69 -2.13 -2.94
C ASN A 159 11.66 -3.25 -2.76
N LYS A 160 11.83 -4.35 -3.48
CA LYS A 160 11.07 -5.60 -3.27
C LYS A 160 11.23 -6.15 -1.84
N ASP A 161 12.34 -5.84 -1.19
CA ASP A 161 12.64 -6.27 0.19
C ASP A 161 11.85 -5.51 1.27
N LEU A 162 11.18 -4.42 0.91
CA LEU A 162 10.35 -3.61 1.81
C LEU A 162 8.85 -3.95 1.74
N ALA A 163 8.43 -4.79 0.80
CA ALA A 163 7.06 -5.27 0.73
C ALA A 163 6.80 -6.22 1.89
N SER A 164 5.96 -5.80 2.85
CA SER A 164 5.54 -6.66 3.94
C SER A 164 4.32 -7.51 3.58
N PHE A 165 3.80 -7.35 2.36
CA PHE A 165 2.69 -8.15 1.86
C PHE A 165 3.15 -9.57 1.55
N ASN A 166 2.47 -10.55 2.17
CA ASN A 166 2.64 -11.96 1.88
C ASN A 166 1.27 -12.64 1.92
N LEU A 167 0.86 -13.18 0.78
CA LEU A 167 -0.42 -13.84 0.63
C LEU A 167 -0.51 -15.13 1.48
N ASP A 168 0.60 -15.82 1.70
CA ASP A 168 0.65 -17.03 2.54
C ASP A 168 0.25 -16.77 4.00
N ASN A 169 0.37 -15.52 4.44
CA ASN A 169 -0.04 -15.08 5.77
C ASN A 169 -1.52 -14.68 5.84
N LEU A 170 -2.26 -14.76 4.74
CA LEU A 170 -3.68 -14.45 4.72
C LEU A 170 -4.45 -15.43 5.61
N ARG A 171 -5.21 -14.89 6.54
CA ARG A 171 -5.91 -15.69 7.56
C ARG A 171 -7.26 -16.22 7.11
N PHE A 172 -7.77 -15.83 5.96
CA PHE A 172 -9.10 -16.13 5.46
C PHE A 172 -9.05 -16.57 4.00
N ASN A 173 -9.75 -17.64 3.69
CA ASN A 173 -9.91 -18.12 2.31
C ASN A 173 -10.88 -17.22 1.51
N LYS A 174 -11.85 -16.63 2.21
CA LYS A 174 -12.89 -15.83 1.58
C LYS A 174 -13.19 -14.57 2.39
N VAL A 175 -13.34 -13.45 1.70
CA VAL A 175 -13.83 -12.18 2.27
C VAL A 175 -15.17 -11.85 1.63
N VAL A 176 -16.20 -11.72 2.45
CA VAL A 176 -17.58 -11.42 2.03
C VAL A 176 -17.96 -10.02 2.51
N ILE A 177 -18.31 -9.13 1.58
CA ILE A 177 -18.71 -7.77 1.90
C ILE A 177 -20.25 -7.73 1.92
N CYS A 178 -20.81 -7.49 3.11
CA CYS A 178 -22.24 -7.41 3.37
C CYS A 178 -22.63 -5.97 3.67
N THR A 179 -23.05 -5.24 2.65
CA THR A 179 -23.56 -3.87 2.77
C THR A 179 -25.00 -3.80 2.33
N ASP A 180 -25.73 -2.77 2.77
CA ASP A 180 -27.11 -2.56 2.35
C ASP A 180 -27.20 -2.32 0.83
N ALA A 181 -28.38 -2.64 0.26
CA ALA A 181 -28.63 -2.51 -1.18
C ALA A 181 -29.06 -1.08 -1.54
N ASP A 182 -28.31 -0.10 -1.02
CA ASP A 182 -28.52 1.32 -1.27
C ASP A 182 -27.26 2.03 -1.78
N VAL A 183 -27.34 3.33 -2.01
CA VAL A 183 -26.24 4.15 -2.54
C VAL A 183 -25.04 4.16 -1.58
N ASP A 184 -25.29 4.22 -0.28
CA ASP A 184 -24.24 4.26 0.73
C ASP A 184 -23.54 2.90 0.86
N GLY A 185 -24.29 1.80 0.85
CA GLY A 185 -23.75 0.45 0.84
C GLY A 185 -22.91 0.15 -0.42
N TYR A 186 -23.33 0.61 -1.59
CA TYR A 186 -22.52 0.51 -2.82
C TYR A 186 -21.24 1.33 -2.72
N GLN A 187 -21.30 2.50 -2.10
CA GLN A 187 -20.10 3.32 -1.88
C GLN A 187 -19.12 2.64 -0.91
N ILE A 188 -19.60 2.10 0.21
CA ILE A 188 -18.78 1.38 1.19
C ILE A 188 -18.10 0.18 0.52
N ARG A 189 -18.86 -0.62 -0.24
CA ARG A 189 -18.31 -1.76 -1.00
C ARG A 189 -17.20 -1.32 -1.95
N THR A 190 -17.41 -0.26 -2.71
CA THR A 190 -16.41 0.29 -3.63
C THR A 190 -15.16 0.73 -2.88
N LEU A 191 -15.30 1.39 -1.74
CA LEU A 191 -14.15 1.85 -0.95
C LEU A 191 -13.36 0.69 -0.34
N VAL A 192 -14.02 -0.37 0.11
CA VAL A 192 -13.34 -1.59 0.61
C VAL A 192 -12.56 -2.27 -0.53
N LEU A 193 -13.17 -2.45 -1.70
CA LEU A 193 -12.49 -3.02 -2.87
C LEU A 193 -11.31 -2.16 -3.32
N THR A 194 -11.46 -0.83 -3.29
CA THR A 194 -10.39 0.13 -3.59
C THR A 194 -9.22 0.01 -2.60
N MET A 195 -9.52 -0.19 -1.33
CA MET A 195 -8.52 -0.43 -0.29
C MET A 195 -7.75 -1.72 -0.56
N LEU A 196 -8.45 -2.81 -0.81
CA LEU A 196 -7.83 -4.10 -1.12
C LEU A 196 -6.95 -4.00 -2.37
N TYR A 197 -7.46 -3.45 -3.45
CA TYR A 197 -6.72 -3.26 -4.70
C TYR A 197 -5.41 -2.47 -4.50
N ARG A 198 -5.42 -1.43 -3.66
CA ARG A 198 -4.24 -0.59 -3.45
C ARG A 198 -3.23 -1.17 -2.46
N LEU A 199 -3.71 -1.81 -1.41
CA LEU A 199 -2.86 -2.21 -0.27
C LEU A 199 -2.48 -3.69 -0.30
N THR A 200 -3.25 -4.51 -1.02
CA THR A 200 -3.03 -5.96 -1.14
C THR A 200 -3.18 -6.41 -2.59
N PRO A 201 -2.43 -5.83 -3.55
CA PRO A 201 -2.52 -6.23 -4.94
C PRO A 201 -1.96 -7.65 -5.11
N THR A 202 -2.71 -8.48 -5.84
CA THR A 202 -2.34 -9.84 -6.25
C THR A 202 -2.43 -9.98 -7.75
#